data_28f5b9a8aa1ad95fd9aac7d626c4b1ab
#
_entry.id   28f5b9a8aa1ad95fd9aac7d626c4b1ab
#
_cell.length_a   1.000
_cell.length_b   1.000
_cell.length_c   1.000
_cell.angle_alpha   90.00
_cell.angle_beta   90.00
_cell.angle_gamma   90.00
#
_symmetry.space_group_name_H-M   'P 1'
#
loop_
_entity.id
_entity.type
_entity.pdbx_description
1 polymer ?
#
loop_
_entity_poly.entity_id
_entity_poly.type
_entity_poly.pdbx_seq_one_letter_code
_entity_poly.pdbx_strand_id
1 'polypeptide(L)'
;MPMTTSQETSEGAPPPLQGLRVVELGQYIAAPAAGQTLADLGADVIKVEPPGGDASRRVGWARDDYGPMFSAYNRGKRSVLLDLRSPEGQALARRLSLSADVVLANSRPGAL
;
A
#
# COMPACT_ATOMS: atom_id res chain seq x y z
N MET A 1 -21.03 29.28 -14.29
CA MET A 1 -19.68 29.07 -13.77
C MET A 1 -19.51 27.78 -12.97
N PRO A 2 -20.17 26.73 -13.39
CA PRO A 2 -20.12 25.47 -12.63
C PRO A 2 -18.68 24.91 -12.46
N MET A 3 -17.85 25.05 -13.47
CA MET A 3 -16.48 24.53 -13.40
C MET A 3 -15.63 25.23 -12.35
N THR A 4 -15.75 26.54 -12.24
CA THR A 4 -15.02 27.30 -11.23
C THR A 4 -15.45 26.88 -9.83
N THR A 5 -16.76 26.75 -9.59
CA THR A 5 -17.30 26.33 -8.31
C THR A 5 -16.85 24.92 -7.94
N SER A 6 -16.90 23.98 -8.90
CA SER A 6 -16.44 22.61 -8.67
C SER A 6 -14.96 22.55 -8.33
N GLN A 7 -14.16 23.34 -9.02
CA GLN A 7 -12.72 23.39 -8.81
C GLN A 7 -12.39 23.95 -7.42
N GLU A 8 -13.07 25.00 -7.00
CA GLU A 8 -12.90 25.58 -5.68
C GLU A 8 -13.26 24.56 -4.59
N THR A 9 -14.37 23.84 -4.79
CA THR A 9 -14.81 22.80 -3.87
C THR A 9 -13.76 21.69 -3.75
N SER A 10 -13.18 21.28 -4.89
CA SER A 10 -12.14 20.25 -4.90
C SER A 10 -10.89 20.68 -4.15
N GLU A 11 -10.47 21.95 -4.33
CA GLU A 11 -9.30 22.48 -3.63
C GLU A 11 -9.51 22.55 -2.12
N GLY A 12 -10.72 22.86 -1.67
CA GLY A 12 -11.04 22.97 -0.26
C GLY A 12 -11.45 21.68 0.41
N ALA A 13 -11.69 20.64 -0.36
CA ALA A 13 -12.18 19.38 0.18
C ALA A 13 -11.03 18.46 0.56
N PRO A 14 -11.14 17.69 1.66
CA PRO A 14 -10.17 16.67 1.96
C PRO A 14 -10.26 15.53 0.93
N PRO A 15 -9.18 14.75 0.76
CA PRO A 15 -9.23 13.57 -0.10
C PRO A 15 -10.35 12.61 0.31
N PRO A 16 -10.98 11.90 -0.64
CA PRO A 16 -12.13 11.05 -0.34
C PRO A 16 -11.90 9.99 0.75
N LEU A 17 -10.69 9.44 0.84
CA LEU A 17 -10.38 8.38 1.79
C LEU A 17 -9.48 8.84 2.94
N GLN A 18 -9.43 10.14 3.20
CA GLN A 18 -8.68 10.65 4.33
C GLN A 18 -9.19 10.02 5.63
N GLY A 19 -8.26 9.53 6.45
CA GLY A 19 -8.59 8.86 7.69
C GLY A 19 -8.73 7.35 7.59
N LEU A 20 -8.81 6.80 6.37
CA LEU A 20 -8.86 5.36 6.17
C LEU A 20 -7.44 4.78 6.25
N ARG A 21 -7.25 3.74 7.07
CA ARG A 21 -5.98 3.02 7.15
C ARG A 21 -6.11 1.67 6.44
N VAL A 22 -5.15 1.41 5.56
CA VAL A 22 -5.08 0.17 4.78
C VAL A 22 -3.76 -0.51 5.08
N VAL A 23 -3.80 -1.81 5.36
CA VAL A 23 -2.60 -2.64 5.47
C VAL A 23 -2.58 -3.57 4.26
N GLU A 24 -1.48 -3.52 3.52
CA GLU A 24 -1.31 -4.29 2.29
C GLU A 24 -0.29 -5.40 2.52
N LEU A 25 -0.71 -6.64 2.28
CA LEU A 25 0.12 -7.84 2.46
C LEU A 25 0.44 -8.53 1.14
N GLY A 26 0.28 -7.82 0.02
CA GLY A 26 0.49 -8.39 -1.31
C GLY A 26 1.78 -7.93 -1.97
N GLN A 27 2.10 -8.59 -3.09
CA GLN A 27 3.28 -8.27 -3.89
C GLN A 27 2.89 -8.16 -5.36
N TYR A 28 3.79 -7.60 -6.16
CA TYR A 28 3.72 -7.42 -7.61
C TYR A 28 2.64 -6.45 -8.04
N ILE A 29 1.47 -6.90 -8.46
CA ILE A 29 0.51 -6.05 -9.17
C ILE A 29 -0.85 -5.95 -8.47
N ALA A 30 -1.57 -7.04 -8.27
CA ALA A 30 -2.98 -6.97 -7.91
C ALA A 30 -3.26 -6.20 -6.62
N ALA A 31 -2.71 -6.63 -5.48
CA ALA A 31 -2.88 -5.89 -4.23
C ALA A 31 -2.12 -4.56 -4.25
N PRO A 32 -0.87 -4.49 -4.77
CA PRO A 32 -0.19 -3.21 -4.90
C PRO A 32 -0.94 -2.17 -5.74
N ALA A 33 -1.55 -2.55 -6.85
CA ALA A 33 -2.33 -1.62 -7.67
C ALA A 33 -3.57 -1.12 -6.93
N ALA A 34 -4.25 -2.00 -6.21
CA ALA A 34 -5.40 -1.62 -5.39
C ALA A 34 -4.96 -0.66 -4.27
N GLY A 35 -3.88 -0.98 -3.58
CA GLY A 35 -3.32 -0.10 -2.54
C GLY A 35 -2.89 1.25 -3.10
N GLN A 36 -2.30 1.27 -4.29
CA GLN A 36 -1.91 2.50 -4.97
C GLN A 36 -3.13 3.40 -5.24
N THR A 37 -4.22 2.80 -5.72
CA THR A 37 -5.45 3.53 -5.97
C THR A 37 -5.99 4.14 -4.68
N LEU A 38 -5.99 3.37 -3.59
CA LEU A 38 -6.47 3.86 -2.30
C LEU A 38 -5.57 4.97 -1.76
N ALA A 39 -4.25 4.84 -1.93
CA ALA A 39 -3.31 5.89 -1.53
C ALA A 39 -3.54 7.17 -2.32
N ASP A 40 -3.76 7.08 -3.63
CA ASP A 40 -4.05 8.23 -4.48
C ASP A 40 -5.33 8.95 -4.03
N LEU A 41 -6.28 8.22 -3.44
CA LEU A 41 -7.52 8.77 -2.93
C LEU A 41 -7.42 9.28 -1.49
N GLY A 42 -6.24 9.24 -0.89
CA GLY A 42 -5.97 9.82 0.41
C GLY A 42 -5.88 8.84 1.57
N ALA A 43 -6.00 7.55 1.34
CA ALA A 43 -5.85 6.55 2.40
C ALA A 43 -4.40 6.47 2.87
N ASP A 44 -4.21 6.14 4.15
CA ASP A 44 -2.91 5.84 4.72
C ASP A 44 -2.64 4.35 4.48
N VAL A 45 -1.87 4.05 3.44
CA VAL A 45 -1.59 2.68 3.04
C VAL A 45 -0.21 2.27 3.58
N ILE A 46 -0.20 1.21 4.38
CA ILE A 46 1.01 0.63 4.94
C ILE A 46 1.27 -0.69 4.25
N LYS A 47 2.35 -0.75 3.50
CA LYS A 47 2.77 -1.95 2.79
C LYS A 47 3.68 -2.78 3.69
N VAL A 48 3.28 -4.01 3.96
CA VAL A 48 4.12 -4.98 4.69
C VAL A 48 4.93 -5.75 3.66
N GLU A 49 6.26 -5.64 3.74
CA GLU A 49 7.17 -6.31 2.83
C GLU A 49 7.94 -7.40 3.56
N PRO A 50 8.28 -8.50 2.87
CA PRO A 50 9.16 -9.51 3.45
C PRO A 50 10.58 -8.97 3.59
N PRO A 51 11.46 -9.64 4.36
CA PRO A 51 12.88 -9.31 4.37
C PRO A 51 13.42 -9.28 2.94
N GLY A 52 14.15 -8.23 2.61
CA GLY A 52 14.61 -7.98 1.25
C GLY A 52 13.67 -7.15 0.40
N GLY A 53 12.46 -6.92 0.88
CA GLY A 53 11.47 -6.11 0.18
C GLY A 53 10.64 -6.87 -0.85
N ASP A 54 9.63 -6.20 -1.37
CA ASP A 54 8.78 -6.73 -2.45
C ASP A 54 9.66 -7.07 -3.65
N ALA A 55 9.45 -8.26 -4.23
CA ALA A 55 10.24 -8.73 -5.36
C ALA A 55 10.16 -7.79 -6.57
N SER A 56 9.08 -7.04 -6.71
CA SER A 56 8.93 -6.08 -7.81
C SER A 56 9.94 -4.94 -7.77
N ARG A 57 10.60 -4.70 -6.63
CA ARG A 57 11.67 -3.72 -6.52
C ARG A 57 12.82 -4.00 -7.49
N ARG A 58 13.02 -5.27 -7.81
CA ARG A 58 14.13 -5.75 -8.63
C ARG A 58 13.72 -6.23 -10.01
N VAL A 59 12.46 -6.06 -10.38
CA VAL A 59 11.98 -6.43 -11.70
C VAL A 59 12.38 -5.35 -12.72
N GLY A 60 13.05 -5.77 -13.77
CA GLY A 60 13.52 -4.88 -14.80
C GLY A 60 14.74 -4.07 -14.37
N TRP A 61 14.94 -2.91 -14.99
CA TRP A 61 16.03 -2.02 -14.66
C TRP A 61 15.72 -1.31 -13.33
N ALA A 62 16.59 -1.49 -12.35
CA ALA A 62 16.34 -0.96 -11.01
C ALA A 62 17.50 -0.05 -10.55
N ARG A 63 17.16 0.97 -9.76
CA ARG A 63 18.11 1.88 -9.15
C ARG A 63 17.80 1.94 -7.67
N ASP A 64 18.77 1.58 -6.82
CA ASP A 64 18.64 1.62 -5.36
C ASP A 64 17.38 0.89 -4.87
N ASP A 65 17.12 -0.32 -5.38
CA ASP A 65 15.94 -1.13 -5.08
C ASP A 65 14.61 -0.48 -5.47
N TYR A 66 14.64 0.49 -6.38
CA TYR A 66 13.44 1.11 -6.93
C TYR A 66 13.32 0.78 -8.41
N GLY A 67 12.86 -0.44 -8.70
CA GLY A 67 12.54 -0.82 -10.06
C GLY A 67 11.30 -0.10 -10.58
N PRO A 68 11.13 -0.01 -11.91
CA PRO A 68 9.99 0.69 -12.48
C PRO A 68 8.63 0.10 -12.09
N MET A 69 8.54 -1.22 -11.95
CA MET A 69 7.32 -1.86 -11.50
C MET A 69 6.98 -1.47 -10.07
N PHE A 70 7.96 -1.49 -9.17
CA PHE A 70 7.73 -1.11 -7.78
C PHE A 70 7.28 0.34 -7.70
N SER A 71 7.96 1.23 -8.41
CA SER A 71 7.64 2.66 -8.38
C SER A 71 6.24 2.94 -8.94
N ALA A 72 5.82 2.21 -9.97
CA ALA A 72 4.52 2.42 -10.60
C ALA A 72 3.35 2.05 -9.69
N TYR A 73 3.51 1.03 -8.84
CA TYR A 73 2.40 0.50 -8.06
C TYR A 73 2.48 0.80 -6.56
N ASN A 74 3.47 1.57 -6.12
CA ASN A 74 3.66 1.74 -4.68
C ASN A 74 3.93 3.18 -4.22
N ARG A 75 3.68 4.17 -5.07
CA ARG A 75 3.86 5.57 -4.65
C ARG A 75 2.83 5.93 -3.58
N GLY A 76 3.23 6.78 -2.66
CA GLY A 76 2.36 7.26 -1.60
C GLY A 76 2.14 6.31 -0.46
N LYS A 77 2.73 5.12 -0.48
CA LYS A 77 2.63 4.14 0.59
C LYS A 77 3.77 4.30 1.59
N ARG A 78 3.49 3.93 2.83
CA ARG A 78 4.53 3.69 3.83
C ARG A 78 4.89 2.21 3.78
N SER A 79 6.14 1.88 4.05
CA SER A 79 6.61 0.50 4.00
C SER A 79 7.15 0.07 5.36
N VAL A 80 6.90 -1.18 5.72
CA VAL A 80 7.49 -1.81 6.89
C VAL A 80 7.95 -3.22 6.50
N LEU A 81 9.15 -3.59 6.95
CA LEU A 81 9.68 -4.94 6.71
C LEU A 81 9.33 -5.83 7.89
N LEU A 82 8.60 -6.90 7.65
CA LEU A 82 8.25 -7.89 8.65
C LEU A 82 8.50 -9.29 8.10
N ASP A 83 9.17 -10.12 8.88
CA ASP A 83 9.32 -11.53 8.51
C ASP A 83 8.11 -12.30 9.02
N LEU A 84 7.15 -12.56 8.12
CA LEU A 84 5.92 -13.28 8.46
C LEU A 84 6.14 -14.77 8.72
N ARG A 85 7.37 -15.26 8.55
CA ARG A 85 7.74 -16.63 8.94
C ARG A 85 8.11 -16.72 10.40
N SER A 86 8.39 -15.59 11.05
CA SER A 86 8.76 -15.56 12.47
C SER A 86 7.53 -15.25 13.34
N PRO A 87 7.50 -15.78 14.59
CA PRO A 87 6.41 -15.44 15.51
C PRO A 87 6.30 -13.94 15.81
N GLU A 88 7.44 -13.26 15.91
CA GLU A 88 7.50 -11.83 16.17
C GLU A 88 6.90 -11.04 15.00
N GLY A 89 7.28 -11.40 13.77
CA GLY A 89 6.75 -10.76 12.57
C GLY A 89 5.26 -10.97 12.43
N GLN A 90 4.78 -12.19 12.71
CA GLN A 90 3.36 -12.50 12.67
C GLN A 90 2.58 -11.69 13.71
N ALA A 91 3.11 -11.56 14.93
CA ALA A 91 2.46 -10.78 15.99
C ALA A 91 2.35 -9.30 15.61
N LEU A 92 3.42 -8.74 15.06
CA LEU A 92 3.41 -7.35 14.62
C LEU A 92 2.45 -7.13 13.45
N ALA A 93 2.42 -8.04 12.48
CA ALA A 93 1.50 -7.95 11.35
C ALA A 93 0.03 -8.02 11.84
N ARG A 94 -0.25 -8.89 12.81
CA ARG A 94 -1.58 -8.99 13.40
C ARG A 94 -1.99 -7.69 14.08
N ARG A 95 -1.11 -7.13 14.91
CA ARG A 95 -1.39 -5.86 15.59
C ARG A 95 -1.63 -4.73 14.60
N LEU A 96 -0.82 -4.67 13.57
CA LEU A 96 -0.97 -3.67 12.52
C LEU A 96 -2.31 -3.84 11.80
N SER A 97 -2.65 -5.07 11.43
CA SER A 97 -3.91 -5.37 10.73
C SER A 97 -5.13 -5.05 11.58
N LEU A 98 -5.06 -5.29 12.89
CA LEU A 98 -6.17 -4.97 13.81
C LEU A 98 -6.36 -3.45 13.94
N SER A 99 -5.35 -2.65 13.66
CA SER A 99 -5.46 -1.20 13.69
C SER A 99 -5.98 -0.62 12.37
N ALA A 100 -6.14 -1.44 11.35
CA ALA A 100 -6.52 -1.02 10.01
C ALA A 100 -8.03 -1.14 9.79
N ASP A 101 -8.52 -0.33 8.86
CA ASP A 101 -9.91 -0.42 8.39
C ASP A 101 -10.04 -1.48 7.29
N VAL A 102 -8.96 -1.68 6.52
CA VAL A 102 -8.94 -2.60 5.37
C VAL A 102 -7.62 -3.35 5.36
N VAL A 103 -7.66 -4.63 5.06
CA VAL A 103 -6.46 -5.44 4.78
C VAL A 103 -6.56 -5.96 3.36
N LEU A 104 -5.53 -5.69 2.57
CA LEU A 104 -5.43 -6.17 1.18
C LEU A 104 -4.42 -7.30 1.11
N ALA A 105 -4.73 -8.32 0.35
CA ALA A 105 -3.82 -9.44 0.13
C ALA A 105 -4.09 -10.08 -1.23
N ASN A 106 -3.04 -10.60 -1.84
CA ASN A 106 -3.16 -11.37 -3.07
C ASN A 106 -2.32 -12.66 -2.99
N SER A 107 -2.10 -13.14 -1.79
CA SER A 107 -1.39 -14.37 -1.54
C SER A 107 -2.25 -15.58 -1.90
N ARG A 108 -1.59 -16.74 -2.10
CA ARG A 108 -2.30 -17.99 -2.31
C ARG A 108 -3.15 -18.33 -1.08
N PRO A 109 -4.26 -19.04 -1.24
CA PRO A 109 -5.04 -19.50 -0.09
C PRO A 109 -4.16 -20.25 0.92
N GLY A 110 -4.33 -19.91 2.21
CA GLY A 110 -3.57 -20.53 3.28
C GLY A 110 -2.19 -19.94 3.54
N ALA A 111 -1.74 -18.97 2.73
CA ALA A 111 -0.43 -18.35 2.93
C ALA A 111 -0.40 -17.31 4.05
N LEU A 112 -1.56 -16.85 4.49
CA LEU A 112 -1.67 -15.81 5.53
C LEU A 112 -2.05 -16.38 6.89
#